data_f928e24bb0f6eceb4873ac600063e45d
#
_entry.id   f928e24bb0f6eceb4873ac600063e45d
#
_cell.length_a   1.000
_cell.length_b   1.000
_cell.length_c   1.000
_cell.angle_alpha   90.00
_cell.angle_beta   90.00
_cell.angle_gamma   90.00
#
_symmetry.space_group_name_H-M   'P 1'
#
loop_
_entity.id
_entity.type
_entity.pdbx_description
1 polymer ?
#
loop_
_entity_poly.entity_id
_entity_poly.type
_entity_poly.pdbx_seq_one_letter_code
_entity_poly.pdbx_strand_id
1 'polypeptide(L)'
;MQTIYDAKILIVDDNQDLLNLVTTALRSTGYNQLTACTGCAAAQAAFAANRPDLMILDINLPDGDGFTLFRTLHSMADIPALFLSARDADADRLFGLGLGADDYLTKPFLTQELLLRIQRILQRCYRGELWRAAAKTLQLGQRTVYLADALVRLPDGTAQPLTATERALLQKLAENRGHIVTYDAVCEAVWGADYYRYENSLNVHIRHLREKLEPNPSKPQYLLTVRGIGYKLAEESAQ
;
A
#
# COMPACT_ATOMS: atom_id res chain seq x y z
N MET A 1 -11.35 0.93 -21.78
CA MET A 1 -10.10 0.69 -21.03
C MET A 1 -10.23 1.52 -19.77
N GLN A 2 -10.27 0.92 -18.60
CA GLN A 2 -10.45 1.62 -17.33
C GLN A 2 -9.15 2.37 -17.00
N THR A 3 -9.23 3.63 -16.69
CA THR A 3 -8.08 4.48 -16.36
C THR A 3 -8.04 4.74 -14.86
N ILE A 4 -6.91 5.22 -14.33
CA ILE A 4 -6.82 5.61 -12.91
C ILE A 4 -7.82 6.71 -12.53
N TYR A 5 -8.33 7.48 -13.51
CA TYR A 5 -9.31 8.55 -13.30
C TYR A 5 -10.74 8.03 -13.13
N ASP A 6 -11.00 6.76 -13.47
CA ASP A 6 -12.27 6.07 -13.22
C ASP A 6 -12.33 5.49 -11.79
N ALA A 7 -11.28 5.66 -10.99
CA ALA A 7 -11.19 5.16 -9.63
C ALA A 7 -12.22 5.81 -8.71
N LYS A 8 -12.85 4.97 -7.89
CA LYS A 8 -13.76 5.39 -6.82
C LYS A 8 -12.93 5.69 -5.58
N ILE A 9 -12.98 6.91 -5.09
CA ILE A 9 -12.19 7.35 -3.95
C ILE A 9 -13.11 7.70 -2.79
N LEU A 10 -12.93 7.02 -1.65
CA LEU A 10 -13.59 7.34 -0.39
C LEU A 10 -12.66 8.25 0.43
N ILE A 11 -13.18 9.41 0.85
CA ILE A 11 -12.46 10.41 1.63
C ILE A 11 -13.18 10.58 2.95
N VAL A 12 -12.46 10.40 4.07
CA VAL A 12 -13.03 10.47 5.42
C VAL A 12 -12.21 11.44 6.26
N ASP A 13 -12.83 12.54 6.67
CA ASP A 13 -12.22 13.59 7.49
C ASP A 13 -13.35 14.40 8.15
N ASP A 14 -13.23 14.76 9.41
CA ASP A 14 -14.28 15.53 10.10
C ASP A 14 -14.27 17.02 9.70
N ASN A 15 -13.20 17.49 9.11
CA ASN A 15 -13.06 18.86 8.62
C ASN A 15 -13.66 19.03 7.24
N GLN A 16 -14.84 19.65 7.18
CA GLN A 16 -15.57 19.88 5.93
C GLN A 16 -14.80 20.75 4.91
N ASP A 17 -13.99 21.71 5.38
CA ASP A 17 -13.18 22.57 4.50
C ASP A 17 -12.08 21.76 3.83
N LEU A 18 -11.48 20.84 4.57
CA LEU A 18 -10.47 19.91 4.02
C LEU A 18 -11.11 18.94 3.02
N LEU A 19 -12.28 18.39 3.32
CA LEU A 19 -13.03 17.55 2.38
C LEU A 19 -13.32 18.29 1.07
N ASN A 20 -13.75 19.54 1.17
CA ASN A 20 -14.03 20.39 0.01
C ASN A 20 -12.76 20.67 -0.80
N LEU A 21 -11.66 21.01 -0.13
CA LEU A 21 -10.35 21.25 -0.75
C LEU A 21 -9.87 20.01 -1.52
N VAL A 22 -9.84 18.85 -0.85
CA VAL A 22 -9.37 17.59 -1.42
C VAL A 22 -10.26 17.15 -2.58
N THR A 23 -11.58 17.22 -2.41
CA THR A 23 -12.54 16.86 -3.46
C THR A 23 -12.40 17.76 -4.69
N THR A 24 -12.25 19.07 -4.49
CA THR A 24 -12.05 20.03 -5.59
C THR A 24 -10.75 19.77 -6.33
N ALA A 25 -9.66 19.53 -5.60
CA ALA A 25 -8.36 19.21 -6.18
C ALA A 25 -8.39 17.90 -6.99
N LEU A 26 -9.02 16.86 -6.47
CA LEU A 26 -9.18 15.59 -7.18
C LEU A 26 -10.00 15.75 -8.46
N ARG A 27 -11.11 16.48 -8.41
CA ARG A 27 -11.93 16.76 -9.60
C ARG A 27 -11.16 17.54 -10.67
N SER A 28 -10.35 18.51 -10.27
CA SER A 28 -9.56 19.31 -11.22
C SER A 28 -8.50 18.48 -11.96
N THR A 29 -8.11 17.32 -11.40
CA THR A 29 -7.17 16.37 -12.00
C THR A 29 -7.85 15.20 -12.73
N GLY A 30 -9.20 15.19 -12.79
CA GLY A 30 -9.97 14.24 -13.58
C GLY A 30 -10.63 13.10 -12.80
N TYR A 31 -10.46 13.01 -11.48
CA TYR A 31 -11.15 12.03 -10.64
C TYR A 31 -12.60 12.49 -10.37
N ASN A 32 -13.59 11.72 -10.80
CA ASN A 32 -14.99 12.11 -10.71
C ASN A 32 -15.82 11.26 -9.75
N GLN A 33 -15.36 10.05 -9.40
CA GLN A 33 -16.10 9.14 -8.52
C GLN A 33 -15.61 9.29 -7.07
N LEU A 34 -16.01 10.39 -6.43
CA LEU A 34 -15.58 10.78 -5.09
C LEU A 34 -16.74 10.69 -4.10
N THR A 35 -16.50 10.02 -2.98
CA THR A 35 -17.41 9.94 -1.83
C THR A 35 -16.73 10.55 -0.62
N ALA A 36 -17.29 11.61 -0.06
CA ALA A 36 -16.77 12.29 1.13
C ALA A 36 -17.65 12.00 2.35
N CYS A 37 -17.04 11.65 3.47
CA CYS A 37 -17.69 11.30 4.73
C CYS A 37 -17.02 12.04 5.89
N THR A 38 -17.80 12.44 6.90
CA THR A 38 -17.29 13.18 8.07
C THR A 38 -17.05 12.30 9.30
N GLY A 39 -17.21 10.98 9.18
CA GLY A 39 -17.00 10.05 10.29
C GLY A 39 -17.06 8.58 9.89
N CYS A 40 -16.76 7.72 10.85
CA CYS A 40 -16.64 6.27 10.66
C CYS A 40 -17.95 5.62 10.19
N ALA A 41 -19.08 5.98 10.82
CA ALA A 41 -20.38 5.38 10.49
C ALA A 41 -20.80 5.67 9.04
N ALA A 42 -20.63 6.92 8.60
CA ALA A 42 -20.90 7.32 7.22
C ALA A 42 -19.97 6.62 6.23
N ALA A 43 -18.67 6.49 6.58
CA ALA A 43 -17.69 5.81 5.76
C ALA A 43 -17.99 4.31 5.59
N GLN A 44 -18.41 3.62 6.65
CA GLN A 44 -18.82 2.21 6.58
C GLN A 44 -20.05 2.01 5.68
N ALA A 45 -21.04 2.87 5.82
CA ALA A 45 -22.23 2.83 4.96
C ALA A 45 -21.90 3.09 3.48
N ALA A 46 -21.06 4.09 3.21
CA ALA A 46 -20.59 4.40 1.86
C ALA A 46 -19.78 3.25 1.24
N PHE A 47 -18.89 2.64 2.02
CA PHE A 47 -18.11 1.48 1.60
C PHE A 47 -18.99 0.28 1.22
N ALA A 48 -20.01 0.00 2.03
CA ALA A 48 -20.95 -1.10 1.78
C ALA A 48 -21.81 -0.84 0.52
N ALA A 49 -22.22 0.42 0.30
CA ALA A 49 -23.03 0.79 -0.85
C ALA A 49 -22.24 0.79 -2.18
N ASN A 50 -21.00 1.24 -2.15
CA ASN A 50 -20.16 1.34 -3.35
C ASN A 50 -18.69 1.20 -2.97
N ARG A 51 -18.18 -0.01 -3.07
CA ARG A 51 -16.80 -0.35 -2.73
C ARG A 51 -15.79 0.57 -3.44
N PRO A 52 -14.94 1.30 -2.71
CA PRO A 52 -13.95 2.19 -3.30
C PRO A 52 -12.73 1.42 -3.85
N ASP A 53 -11.96 2.09 -4.70
CA ASP A 53 -10.66 1.62 -5.20
C ASP A 53 -9.49 2.22 -4.41
N LEU A 54 -9.75 3.28 -3.62
CA LEU A 54 -8.80 3.93 -2.71
C LEU A 54 -9.55 4.56 -1.54
N MET A 55 -8.98 4.45 -0.36
CA MET A 55 -9.45 5.15 0.85
C MET A 55 -8.44 6.23 1.25
N ILE A 56 -8.93 7.43 1.58
CA ILE A 56 -8.17 8.52 2.19
C ILE A 56 -8.81 8.77 3.55
N LEU A 57 -8.07 8.50 4.63
CA LEU A 57 -8.63 8.41 5.98
C LEU A 57 -7.91 9.36 6.94
N ASP A 58 -8.66 10.23 7.62
CA ASP A 58 -8.15 10.86 8.84
C ASP A 58 -8.10 9.85 9.97
N ILE A 59 -7.11 9.99 10.84
CA ILE A 59 -6.97 9.17 12.04
C ILE A 59 -7.94 9.63 13.13
N ASN A 60 -8.09 10.94 13.32
CA ASN A 60 -8.90 11.50 14.38
C ASN A 60 -10.30 11.81 13.84
N LEU A 61 -11.26 10.92 14.10
CA LEU A 61 -12.66 11.10 13.70
C LEU A 61 -13.54 11.27 14.95
N PRO A 62 -14.63 12.04 14.89
CA PRO A 62 -15.45 12.37 16.05
C PRO A 62 -16.20 11.15 16.62
N ASP A 63 -16.48 10.16 15.79
CA ASP A 63 -17.22 8.94 16.11
C ASP A 63 -16.35 7.68 16.15
N GLY A 64 -15.00 7.83 16.12
CA GLY A 64 -14.10 6.69 16.20
C GLY A 64 -12.66 7.01 15.85
N ASP A 65 -11.88 5.97 15.65
CA ASP A 65 -10.47 6.04 15.29
C ASP A 65 -10.27 5.51 13.87
N GLY A 66 -9.57 6.29 13.04
CA GLY A 66 -9.35 5.98 11.62
C GLY A 66 -8.55 4.68 11.39
N PHE A 67 -7.67 4.29 12.30
CA PHE A 67 -6.98 3.01 12.21
C PHE A 67 -7.93 1.83 12.43
N THR A 68 -8.86 1.97 13.39
CA THR A 68 -9.89 0.96 13.64
C THR A 68 -10.86 0.87 12.46
N LEU A 69 -11.26 2.00 11.89
CA LEU A 69 -12.05 2.06 10.66
C LEU A 69 -11.33 1.33 9.53
N PHE A 70 -10.06 1.65 9.28
CA PHE A 70 -9.25 1.00 8.26
C PHE A 70 -9.21 -0.52 8.45
N ARG A 71 -8.89 -1.01 9.65
CA ARG A 71 -8.85 -2.46 9.94
C ARG A 71 -10.17 -3.14 9.61
N THR A 72 -11.29 -2.52 9.98
CA THR A 72 -12.64 -3.04 9.71
C THR A 72 -12.89 -3.13 8.21
N LEU A 73 -12.64 -2.06 7.45
CA LEU A 73 -12.87 -2.02 6.01
C LEU A 73 -11.89 -2.91 5.25
N HIS A 74 -10.63 -2.92 5.64
CA HIS A 74 -9.58 -3.74 5.02
C HIS A 74 -9.81 -5.25 5.23
N SER A 75 -10.40 -5.66 6.37
CA SER A 75 -10.79 -7.06 6.56
C SER A 75 -11.88 -7.54 5.61
N MET A 76 -12.69 -6.62 5.09
CA MET A 76 -13.75 -6.93 4.10
C MET A 76 -13.19 -6.93 2.68
N ALA A 77 -12.15 -6.13 2.42
CA ALA A 77 -11.55 -5.99 1.11
C ALA A 77 -10.15 -5.40 1.20
N ASP A 78 -9.21 -5.97 0.47
CA ASP A 78 -7.84 -5.44 0.30
C ASP A 78 -7.89 -4.21 -0.62
N ILE A 79 -8.20 -3.04 -0.03
CA ILE A 79 -8.28 -1.76 -0.73
C ILE A 79 -7.16 -0.88 -0.20
N PRO A 80 -6.37 -0.24 -1.09
CA PRO A 80 -5.30 0.65 -0.70
C PRO A 80 -5.81 1.84 0.11
N ALA A 81 -5.00 2.27 1.09
CA ALA A 81 -5.33 3.39 1.94
C ALA A 81 -4.17 4.37 2.12
N LEU A 82 -4.50 5.66 2.11
CA LEU A 82 -3.64 6.77 2.47
C LEU A 82 -4.19 7.41 3.75
N PHE A 83 -3.40 7.41 4.82
CA PHE A 83 -3.76 8.15 6.02
C PHE A 83 -3.38 9.62 5.93
N LEU A 84 -4.29 10.48 6.39
CA LEU A 84 -4.03 11.89 6.67
C LEU A 84 -4.02 12.09 8.18
N SER A 85 -3.02 12.78 8.75
CA SER A 85 -2.97 12.97 10.20
C SER A 85 -2.30 14.28 10.59
N ALA A 86 -2.81 14.90 11.65
CA ALA A 86 -2.15 16.01 12.33
C ALA A 86 -1.02 15.56 13.27
N ARG A 87 -0.81 14.25 13.45
CA ARG A 87 0.19 13.70 14.36
C ARG A 87 1.51 13.46 13.63
N ASP A 88 2.54 14.21 14.06
CA ASP A 88 3.92 14.07 13.57
C ASP A 88 4.67 12.89 14.22
N ALA A 89 4.03 12.11 15.08
CA ALA A 89 4.70 11.04 15.78
C ALA A 89 5.07 9.91 14.79
N ASP A 90 6.36 9.66 14.63
CA ASP A 90 6.87 8.51 13.87
C ASP A 90 6.20 7.18 14.29
N ALA A 91 5.78 7.08 15.56
CA ALA A 91 5.06 5.93 16.09
C ALA A 91 3.68 5.74 15.42
N ASP A 92 2.89 6.79 15.22
CA ASP A 92 1.57 6.70 14.58
C ASP A 92 1.70 6.37 13.10
N ARG A 93 2.72 6.94 12.44
CA ARG A 93 3.06 6.60 11.06
C ARG A 93 3.48 5.14 10.91
N LEU A 94 4.38 4.66 11.77
CA LEU A 94 4.82 3.27 11.80
C LEU A 94 3.65 2.33 12.13
N PHE A 95 2.75 2.74 13.01
CA PHE A 95 1.55 1.97 13.36
C PHE A 95 0.59 1.85 12.18
N GLY A 96 0.25 2.97 11.49
CA GLY A 96 -0.64 2.96 10.32
C GLY A 96 -0.11 2.12 9.17
N LEU A 97 1.18 2.27 8.84
CA LEU A 97 1.86 1.43 7.85
C LEU A 97 1.96 -0.02 8.32
N GLY A 98 2.15 -0.23 9.64
CA GLY A 98 2.13 -1.55 10.29
C GLY A 98 0.80 -2.28 10.17
N LEU A 99 -0.30 -1.57 9.96
CA LEU A 99 -1.62 -2.13 9.68
C LEU A 99 -1.83 -2.52 8.21
N GLY A 100 -0.88 -2.19 7.32
CA GLY A 100 -0.97 -2.50 5.88
C GLY A 100 -1.43 -1.33 5.00
N ALA A 101 -1.50 -0.11 5.52
CA ALA A 101 -1.75 1.07 4.68
C ALA A 101 -0.62 1.29 3.66
N ASP A 102 -0.98 1.83 2.50
CA ASP A 102 -0.03 2.05 1.41
C ASP A 102 0.83 3.29 1.60
N ASP A 103 0.30 4.31 2.28
CA ASP A 103 1.02 5.56 2.53
C ASP A 103 0.41 6.35 3.70
N TYR A 104 1.14 7.38 4.12
CA TYR A 104 0.81 8.26 5.23
C TYR A 104 1.25 9.69 4.92
N LEU A 105 0.38 10.69 5.13
CA LEU A 105 0.65 12.10 4.87
C LEU A 105 0.29 12.95 6.08
N THR A 106 1.25 13.72 6.58
CA THR A 106 1.06 14.60 7.75
C THR A 106 0.39 15.92 7.35
N LYS A 107 -0.56 16.38 8.17
CA LYS A 107 -1.18 17.71 8.08
C LYS A 107 -0.30 18.74 8.84
N PRO A 108 -0.07 19.96 8.29
CA PRO A 108 -0.53 20.44 6.99
C PRO A 108 0.30 19.89 5.83
N PHE A 109 -0.35 19.62 4.68
CA PHE A 109 0.30 19.11 3.49
C PHE A 109 0.05 20.01 2.27
N LEU A 110 0.89 19.88 1.27
CA LEU A 110 0.66 20.51 -0.03
C LEU A 110 -0.34 19.66 -0.83
N THR A 111 -1.35 20.30 -1.42
CA THR A 111 -2.35 19.62 -2.26
C THR A 111 -1.69 18.83 -3.40
N GLN A 112 -0.61 19.34 -3.98
CA GLN A 112 0.14 18.65 -5.02
C GLN A 112 0.78 17.36 -4.49
N GLU A 113 1.29 17.34 -3.26
CA GLU A 113 1.85 16.14 -2.64
C GLU A 113 0.78 15.07 -2.47
N LEU A 114 -0.40 15.45 -1.96
CA LEU A 114 -1.55 14.54 -1.85
C LEU A 114 -1.92 13.92 -3.20
N LEU A 115 -2.08 14.74 -4.24
CA LEU A 115 -2.44 14.28 -5.58
C LEU A 115 -1.41 13.32 -6.17
N LEU A 116 -0.12 13.60 -6.01
CA LEU A 116 0.96 12.72 -6.47
C LEU A 116 0.93 11.36 -5.74
N ARG A 117 0.68 11.33 -4.42
CA ARG A 117 0.57 10.10 -3.65
C ARG A 117 -0.61 9.25 -4.11
N ILE A 118 -1.79 9.86 -4.27
CA ILE A 118 -3.00 9.21 -4.77
C ILE A 118 -2.74 8.59 -6.15
N GLN A 119 -2.17 9.37 -7.07
CA GLN A 119 -1.85 8.90 -8.41
C GLN A 119 -0.92 7.68 -8.39
N ARG A 120 0.11 7.70 -7.56
CA ARG A 120 1.07 6.59 -7.41
C ARG A 120 0.42 5.33 -6.85
N ILE A 121 -0.40 5.46 -5.81
CA ILE A 121 -1.15 4.34 -5.24
C ILE A 121 -2.04 3.71 -6.32
N LEU A 122 -2.85 4.51 -7.00
CA LEU A 122 -3.75 4.02 -8.04
C LEU A 122 -2.99 3.42 -9.23
N GLN A 123 -1.89 4.03 -9.68
CA GLN A 123 -1.05 3.46 -10.75
C GLN A 123 -0.51 2.07 -10.39
N ARG A 124 -0.13 1.82 -9.13
CA ARG A 124 0.30 0.50 -8.67
C ARG A 124 -0.83 -0.53 -8.78
N CYS A 125 -2.04 -0.12 -8.37
CA CYS A 125 -3.21 -0.99 -8.42
C CYS A 125 -3.63 -1.32 -9.87
N TYR A 126 -3.69 -0.31 -10.73
CA TYR A 126 -4.10 -0.48 -12.13
C TYR A 126 -3.01 -1.14 -13.01
N ARG A 127 -1.73 -0.90 -12.75
CA ARG A 127 -0.65 -1.65 -13.41
C ARG A 127 -0.73 -3.15 -13.12
N GLY A 128 -1.25 -3.54 -11.95
CA GLY A 128 -1.49 -4.94 -11.62
C GLY A 128 -2.43 -5.66 -12.58
N GLU A 129 -3.36 -4.98 -13.22
CA GLU A 129 -4.25 -5.57 -14.22
C GLU A 129 -3.55 -5.83 -15.56
N LEU A 130 -2.64 -4.95 -15.98
CA LEU A 130 -1.84 -5.13 -17.21
C LEU A 130 -0.82 -6.27 -17.09
N TRP A 131 -0.39 -6.62 -15.85
CA TRP A 131 0.59 -7.69 -15.59
C TRP A 131 -0.02 -9.09 -15.41
N ARG A 132 -1.34 -9.24 -15.39
CA ARG A 132 -2.01 -10.57 -15.43
C ARG A 132 -1.60 -11.41 -16.63
N ALA A 133 -1.01 -10.80 -17.67
CA ALA A 133 -0.55 -11.51 -18.87
C ALA A 133 0.81 -12.22 -18.73
N ALA A 134 1.60 -11.93 -17.67
CA ALA A 134 2.88 -12.59 -17.40
C ALA A 134 2.84 -13.22 -16.00
N ALA A 135 2.21 -14.37 -15.89
CA ALA A 135 2.12 -15.15 -14.65
C ALA A 135 3.52 -15.57 -14.17
N LYS A 136 4.24 -14.69 -13.49
CA LYS A 136 5.47 -15.06 -12.76
C LYS A 136 5.07 -15.57 -11.40
N THR A 137 5.16 -16.87 -11.25
CA THR A 137 5.11 -17.56 -9.97
C THR A 137 6.53 -17.59 -9.41
N LEU A 138 6.70 -17.21 -8.13
CA LEU A 138 7.99 -17.31 -7.43
C LEU A 138 7.91 -18.47 -6.45
N GLN A 139 8.85 -19.39 -6.55
CA GLN A 139 9.03 -20.42 -5.54
C GLN A 139 10.05 -19.94 -4.49
N LEU A 140 9.64 -19.95 -3.22
CA LEU A 140 10.46 -19.59 -2.06
C LEU A 140 10.40 -20.73 -1.03
N GLY A 141 11.23 -21.74 -1.24
CA GLY A 141 11.17 -23.01 -0.50
C GLY A 141 9.80 -23.66 -0.68
N GLN A 142 9.07 -23.87 0.43
CA GLN A 142 7.73 -24.48 0.39
C GLN A 142 6.59 -23.48 0.17
N ARG A 143 6.89 -22.19 -0.05
CA ARG A 143 5.89 -21.15 -0.33
C ARG A 143 5.89 -20.81 -1.80
N THR A 144 4.70 -20.60 -2.33
CA THR A 144 4.50 -20.18 -3.73
C THR A 144 3.87 -18.80 -3.76
N VAL A 145 4.52 -17.86 -4.43
CA VAL A 145 3.99 -16.50 -4.60
C VAL A 145 3.43 -16.35 -6.01
N TYR A 146 2.16 -15.98 -6.08
CA TYR A 146 1.45 -15.64 -7.31
C TYR A 146 1.40 -14.11 -7.42
N LEU A 147 2.39 -13.52 -8.09
CA LEU A 147 2.50 -12.06 -8.20
C LEU A 147 1.31 -11.42 -8.94
N ALA A 148 0.75 -12.14 -9.93
CA ALA A 148 -0.42 -11.68 -10.67
C ALA A 148 -1.67 -11.56 -9.77
N ASP A 149 -1.84 -12.52 -8.87
CA ASP A 149 -3.00 -12.61 -7.97
C ASP A 149 -2.76 -11.91 -6.64
N ALA A 150 -1.55 -11.33 -6.43
CA ALA A 150 -1.11 -10.74 -5.18
C ALA A 150 -1.30 -11.69 -3.97
N LEU A 151 -0.94 -12.96 -4.12
CA LEU A 151 -1.14 -14.01 -3.12
C LEU A 151 0.15 -14.78 -2.82
N VAL A 152 0.33 -15.13 -1.55
CA VAL A 152 1.34 -16.09 -1.08
C VAL A 152 0.61 -17.33 -0.59
N ARG A 153 0.87 -18.50 -1.19
CA ARG A 153 0.39 -19.79 -0.70
C ARG A 153 1.41 -20.39 0.25
N LEU A 154 0.96 -20.71 1.47
CA LEU A 154 1.76 -21.32 2.52
C LEU A 154 1.80 -22.85 2.37
N PRO A 155 2.73 -23.54 3.05
CA PRO A 155 2.85 -25.01 3.00
C PRO A 155 1.62 -25.77 3.48
N ASP A 156 0.83 -25.17 4.38
CA ASP A 156 -0.43 -25.72 4.90
C ASP A 156 -1.62 -25.54 3.93
N GLY A 157 -1.39 -24.93 2.76
CA GLY A 157 -2.41 -24.65 1.74
C GLY A 157 -3.16 -23.33 1.95
N THR A 158 -2.96 -22.65 3.07
CA THR A 158 -3.55 -21.31 3.29
C THR A 158 -2.97 -20.28 2.35
N ALA A 159 -3.74 -19.24 2.03
CA ALA A 159 -3.32 -18.14 1.19
C ALA A 159 -3.33 -16.82 1.97
N GLN A 160 -2.27 -16.04 1.82
CA GLN A 160 -2.14 -14.71 2.41
C GLN A 160 -2.07 -13.67 1.28
N PRO A 161 -2.89 -12.61 1.32
CA PRO A 161 -2.83 -11.55 0.32
C PRO A 161 -1.58 -10.68 0.52
N LEU A 162 -1.06 -10.15 -0.61
CA LEU A 162 -0.07 -9.08 -0.62
C LEU A 162 -0.77 -7.75 -0.87
N THR A 163 -0.46 -6.74 -0.09
CA THR A 163 -0.90 -5.37 -0.38
C THR A 163 -0.29 -4.87 -1.71
N ALA A 164 -0.85 -3.80 -2.27
CA ALA A 164 -0.33 -3.22 -3.51
C ALA A 164 1.15 -2.81 -3.39
N THR A 165 1.54 -2.27 -2.22
CA THR A 165 2.93 -1.90 -1.93
C THR A 165 3.83 -3.11 -1.78
N GLU A 166 3.42 -4.12 -1.02
CA GLU A 166 4.18 -5.37 -0.86
C GLU A 166 4.38 -6.09 -2.19
N ARG A 167 3.35 -6.14 -3.03
CA ARG A 167 3.44 -6.71 -4.37
C ARG A 167 4.45 -5.96 -5.24
N ALA A 168 4.41 -4.61 -5.25
CA ALA A 168 5.32 -3.79 -6.03
C ALA A 168 6.78 -3.96 -5.58
N LEU A 169 7.02 -3.99 -4.26
CA LEU A 169 8.32 -4.28 -3.67
C LEU A 169 8.86 -5.65 -4.10
N LEU A 170 8.04 -6.68 -3.92
CA LEU A 170 8.43 -8.04 -4.24
C LEU A 170 8.65 -8.23 -5.75
N GLN A 171 7.85 -7.59 -6.58
CA GLN A 171 8.02 -7.61 -8.02
C GLN A 171 9.37 -7.00 -8.43
N LYS A 172 9.72 -5.80 -7.92
CA LYS A 172 11.02 -5.18 -8.21
C LYS A 172 12.19 -6.06 -7.83
N LEU A 173 12.10 -6.72 -6.67
CA LEU A 173 13.10 -7.66 -6.19
C LEU A 173 13.16 -8.94 -7.03
N ALA A 174 12.01 -9.43 -7.48
CA ALA A 174 11.90 -10.63 -8.33
C ALA A 174 12.47 -10.41 -9.74
N GLU A 175 12.27 -9.21 -10.31
CA GLU A 175 12.89 -8.82 -11.59
C GLU A 175 14.42 -8.80 -11.51
N ASN A 176 14.97 -8.61 -10.32
CA ASN A 176 16.39 -8.57 -10.04
C ASN A 176 16.83 -9.73 -9.12
N ARG A 177 16.16 -10.89 -9.21
CA ARG A 177 16.44 -12.04 -8.36
C ARG A 177 17.92 -12.42 -8.41
N GLY A 178 18.51 -12.69 -7.27
CA GLY A 178 19.95 -12.99 -7.16
C GLY A 178 20.86 -11.75 -7.11
N HIS A 179 20.35 -10.56 -7.42
CA HIS A 179 21.11 -9.31 -7.40
C HIS A 179 20.65 -8.39 -6.27
N ILE A 180 21.53 -7.47 -5.88
CA ILE A 180 21.20 -6.46 -4.88
C ILE A 180 20.41 -5.33 -5.58
N VAL A 181 19.28 -4.95 -5.01
CA VAL A 181 18.51 -3.76 -5.40
C VAL A 181 18.74 -2.71 -4.30
N THR A 182 19.26 -1.55 -4.67
CA THR A 182 19.54 -0.47 -3.71
C THR A 182 18.27 0.04 -3.06
N TYR A 183 18.39 0.65 -1.85
CA TYR A 183 17.25 1.29 -1.17
C TYR A 183 16.54 2.27 -2.10
N ASP A 184 17.33 3.11 -2.79
CA ASP A 184 16.81 4.10 -3.74
C ASP A 184 16.02 3.44 -4.87
N ALA A 185 16.57 2.42 -5.52
CA ALA A 185 15.92 1.73 -6.62
C ALA A 185 14.63 0.99 -6.19
N VAL A 186 14.58 0.50 -4.94
CA VAL A 186 13.37 -0.10 -4.38
C VAL A 186 12.33 0.98 -4.09
N CYS A 187 12.74 2.06 -3.42
CA CYS A 187 11.86 3.19 -3.10
C CYS A 187 11.31 3.85 -4.36
N GLU A 188 12.16 4.13 -5.35
CA GLU A 188 11.76 4.71 -6.62
C GLU A 188 10.73 3.84 -7.37
N ALA A 189 10.94 2.53 -7.39
CA ALA A 189 10.00 1.60 -8.03
C ALA A 189 8.61 1.61 -7.40
N VAL A 190 8.53 1.85 -6.08
CA VAL A 190 7.28 1.82 -5.31
C VAL A 190 6.65 3.20 -5.17
N TRP A 191 7.45 4.21 -4.83
CA TRP A 191 6.97 5.55 -4.50
C TRP A 191 7.35 6.62 -5.54
N GLY A 192 8.19 6.29 -6.54
CA GLY A 192 8.65 7.19 -7.59
C GLY A 192 9.83 8.07 -7.15
N ALA A 193 10.25 9.04 -7.98
CA ALA A 193 11.49 9.80 -7.82
C ALA A 193 11.61 10.64 -6.52
N ASP A 194 10.47 11.04 -5.92
CA ASP A 194 10.48 11.87 -4.70
C ASP A 194 10.35 11.06 -3.40
N TYR A 195 11.02 9.93 -3.31
CA TYR A 195 10.87 8.94 -2.23
C TYR A 195 11.58 9.29 -0.90
N TYR A 196 12.32 10.38 -0.81
CA TYR A 196 13.16 10.74 0.35
C TYR A 196 12.48 10.74 1.74
N ARG A 197 11.15 10.67 1.80
CA ARG A 197 10.37 10.58 3.04
C ARG A 197 9.90 9.16 3.37
N TYR A 198 10.25 8.14 2.56
CA TYR A 198 9.68 6.80 2.66
C TYR A 198 10.61 5.72 3.23
N GLU A 199 11.84 6.07 3.65
CA GLU A 199 12.82 5.09 4.17
C GLU A 199 12.27 4.31 5.37
N ASN A 200 11.58 4.99 6.30
CA ASN A 200 10.95 4.33 7.45
C ASN A 200 9.78 3.42 7.02
N SER A 201 9.03 3.82 5.99
CA SER A 201 7.92 3.05 5.44
C SER A 201 8.41 1.76 4.78
N LEU A 202 9.54 1.82 4.05
CA LEU A 202 10.14 0.66 3.40
C LEU A 202 10.43 -0.47 4.40
N ASN A 203 11.03 -0.15 5.55
CA ASN A 203 11.36 -1.14 6.57
C ASN A 203 10.13 -1.88 7.10
N VAL A 204 9.01 -1.18 7.26
CA VAL A 204 7.74 -1.79 7.70
C VAL A 204 7.22 -2.77 6.65
N HIS A 205 7.16 -2.37 5.39
CA HIS A 205 6.69 -3.25 4.32
C HIS A 205 7.61 -4.45 4.08
N ILE A 206 8.92 -4.28 4.22
CA ILE A 206 9.89 -5.39 4.18
C ILE A 206 9.67 -6.36 5.34
N ARG A 207 9.36 -5.86 6.54
CA ARG A 207 9.01 -6.72 7.68
C ARG A 207 7.74 -7.53 7.38
N HIS A 208 6.67 -6.90 6.90
CA HIS A 208 5.42 -7.59 6.55
C HIS A 208 5.63 -8.62 5.43
N LEU A 209 6.42 -8.28 4.40
CA LEU A 209 6.80 -9.25 3.39
C LEU A 209 7.49 -10.46 4.01
N ARG A 210 8.43 -10.26 4.94
CA ARG A 210 9.10 -11.36 5.62
C ARG A 210 8.13 -12.22 6.43
N GLU A 211 7.15 -11.62 7.11
CA GLU A 211 6.12 -12.36 7.85
C GLU A 211 5.32 -13.31 6.93
N LYS A 212 5.14 -12.94 5.66
CA LYS A 212 4.44 -13.75 4.65
C LYS A 212 5.36 -14.73 3.90
N LEU A 213 6.61 -14.35 3.63
CA LEU A 213 7.52 -15.10 2.76
C LEU A 213 8.45 -16.04 3.50
N GLU A 214 8.86 -15.70 4.73
CA GLU A 214 9.93 -16.40 5.44
C GLU A 214 9.40 -17.45 6.42
N PRO A 215 10.08 -18.60 6.58
CA PRO A 215 9.79 -19.52 7.67
C PRO A 215 10.00 -18.88 9.04
N ASN A 216 11.02 -18.02 9.16
CA ASN A 216 11.32 -17.21 10.34
C ASN A 216 11.63 -15.77 9.91
N PRO A 217 10.71 -14.81 10.11
CA PRO A 217 10.92 -13.41 9.71
C PRO A 217 12.15 -12.73 10.31
N SER A 218 12.56 -13.16 11.51
CA SER A 218 13.74 -12.62 12.21
C SER A 218 15.07 -13.18 11.71
N LYS A 219 15.02 -14.29 10.95
CA LYS A 219 16.18 -14.92 10.30
C LYS A 219 15.84 -15.18 8.83
N PRO A 220 15.74 -14.11 8.02
CA PRO A 220 15.28 -14.23 6.63
C PRO A 220 16.25 -15.04 5.78
N GLN A 221 15.71 -15.91 4.94
CA GLN A 221 16.45 -16.76 4.00
C GLN A 221 16.23 -16.30 2.55
N TYR A 222 15.08 -15.73 2.26
CA TYR A 222 14.69 -15.34 0.89
C TYR A 222 14.82 -13.84 0.66
N LEU A 223 14.35 -13.00 1.58
CA LEU A 223 14.39 -11.55 1.47
C LEU A 223 15.49 -10.99 2.39
N LEU A 224 16.70 -10.89 1.85
CA LEU A 224 17.91 -10.56 2.58
C LEU A 224 18.13 -9.04 2.63
N THR A 225 18.62 -8.53 3.77
CA THR A 225 19.12 -7.16 3.89
C THR A 225 20.63 -7.15 3.61
N VAL A 226 21.06 -6.31 2.68
CA VAL A 226 22.45 -5.97 2.45
C VAL A 226 22.72 -4.61 3.11
N ARG A 227 23.30 -4.65 4.31
CA ARG A 227 23.45 -3.46 5.17
C ARG A 227 24.14 -2.32 4.43
N GLY A 228 23.53 -1.11 4.52
CA GLY A 228 24.05 0.10 3.88
C GLY A 228 23.82 0.18 2.37
N ILE A 229 23.25 -0.87 1.72
CA ILE A 229 23.08 -0.90 0.26
C ILE A 229 21.62 -1.08 -0.15
N GLY A 230 20.92 -2.11 0.36
CA GLY A 230 19.57 -2.41 -0.09
C GLY A 230 19.11 -3.81 0.29
N TYR A 231 18.31 -4.41 -0.58
CA TYR A 231 17.73 -5.74 -0.40
C TYR A 231 18.08 -6.67 -1.57
N LYS A 232 18.04 -7.95 -1.29
CA LYS A 232 18.26 -9.01 -2.29
C LYS A 232 17.22 -10.11 -2.09
N LEU A 233 16.54 -10.49 -3.16
CA LEU A 233 15.76 -11.72 -3.19
C LEU A 233 16.72 -12.86 -3.56
N ALA A 234 16.81 -13.89 -2.71
CA ALA A 234 17.69 -15.01 -2.91
C ALA A 234 17.40 -15.74 -4.24
N GLU A 235 18.42 -16.30 -4.86
CA GLU A 235 18.27 -17.18 -6.01
C GLU A 235 17.43 -18.41 -5.63
N GLU A 236 16.83 -19.04 -6.63
CA GLU A 236 16.22 -20.35 -6.45
C GLU A 236 17.34 -21.33 -6.15
N SER A 237 17.32 -21.97 -4.97
CA SER A 237 18.26 -23.05 -4.70
C SER A 237 18.01 -24.12 -5.75
N ALA A 238 18.97 -24.34 -6.66
CA ALA A 238 18.94 -25.50 -7.53
C ALA A 238 18.83 -26.74 -6.63
N GLN A 239 17.71 -27.45 -6.71
CA GLN A 239 17.54 -28.77 -6.14
C GLN A 239 18.35 -29.78 -6.94
#